data_3e4877a6a69107c2e89eeeb901bffdcd
#
_entry.id   3e4877a6a69107c2e89eeeb901bffdcd
#
_cell.length_a   1.000
_cell.length_b   1.000
_cell.length_c   1.000
_cell.angle_alpha   90.00
_cell.angle_beta   90.00
_cell.angle_gamma   90.00
#
_symmetry.space_group_name_H-M   'P 1'
#
loop_
_entity.id
_entity.type
_entity.pdbx_description
1 polymer ?
#
loop_
_entity_poly.entity_id
_entity_poly.type
_entity_poly.pdbx_seq_one_letter_code
_entity_poly.pdbx_strand_id
1 'polypeptide(L)'
;IQTKYECYERLRESIYAKKTSVIFPTLVFGGTFSKDDKFPVSYLTEGLKEANKWLWLARFFKINSKFHFIHAKDIAQVCGFLIKKNKKFDSVFSKYVLGQKEISIDQALITLLKNNNKKRYFSIPLTKGILKILLKVLPIQTTSWDSFSIKKYDFNHKPITNPESFGLKSHGKTLNQILKLSKLPRCNKN
;
A
#
# COMPACT_ATOMS: atom_id res chain seq x y z
N ILE A 1 4.24 -14.33 -9.75
CA ILE A 1 5.32 -13.30 -9.80
C ILE A 1 6.12 -13.49 -11.07
N GLN A 2 6.57 -14.71 -11.37
CA GLN A 2 7.36 -15.03 -12.57
C GLN A 2 6.65 -14.60 -13.86
N THR A 3 5.38 -14.94 -14.03
CA THR A 3 4.57 -14.57 -15.19
C THR A 3 4.50 -13.06 -15.46
N LYS A 4 4.44 -12.24 -14.40
CA LYS A 4 4.44 -10.76 -14.53
C LYS A 4 5.80 -10.24 -14.96
N TYR A 5 6.87 -10.85 -14.49
CA TYR A 5 8.24 -10.50 -14.88
C TYR A 5 8.49 -10.87 -16.33
N GLU A 6 8.11 -12.07 -16.75
CA GLU A 6 8.22 -12.50 -18.15
C GLU A 6 7.42 -11.61 -19.10
N CYS A 7 6.20 -11.20 -18.72
CA CYS A 7 5.41 -10.25 -19.49
C CYS A 7 6.13 -8.89 -19.63
N TYR A 8 6.73 -8.39 -18.56
CA TYR A 8 7.52 -7.16 -18.59
C TYR A 8 8.71 -7.25 -19.54
N GLU A 9 9.50 -8.35 -19.50
CA GLU A 9 10.64 -8.55 -20.39
C GLU A 9 10.19 -8.65 -21.86
N ARG A 10 9.15 -9.41 -22.17
CA ARG A 10 8.57 -9.50 -23.53
C ARG A 10 8.11 -8.14 -24.05
N LEU A 11 7.48 -7.31 -23.21
CA LEU A 11 7.08 -5.95 -23.60
C LEU A 11 8.30 -5.07 -23.89
N ARG A 12 9.35 -5.18 -23.09
CA ARG A 12 10.59 -4.43 -23.26
C ARG A 12 11.32 -4.75 -24.59
N GLU A 13 11.24 -6.02 -25.01
CA GLU A 13 11.89 -6.52 -26.25
C GLU A 13 10.98 -6.40 -27.47
N SER A 14 9.72 -6.03 -27.29
CA SER A 14 8.76 -5.93 -28.39
C SER A 14 8.98 -4.70 -29.27
N ILE A 15 8.43 -4.74 -30.49
CA ILE A 15 8.37 -3.59 -31.39
C ILE A 15 7.60 -2.39 -30.81
N TYR A 16 6.77 -2.65 -29.80
CA TYR A 16 5.97 -1.65 -29.09
C TYR A 16 6.71 -1.02 -27.89
N ALA A 17 7.92 -1.47 -27.56
CA ALA A 17 8.69 -0.99 -26.42
C ALA A 17 8.74 0.54 -26.34
N LYS A 18 9.04 1.20 -27.46
CA LYS A 18 9.13 2.66 -27.57
C LYS A 18 7.81 3.40 -27.31
N LYS A 19 6.67 2.70 -27.35
CA LYS A 19 5.33 3.26 -27.07
C LYS A 19 4.75 2.74 -25.75
N THR A 20 5.54 2.02 -24.96
CA THR A 20 5.08 1.33 -23.75
C THR A 20 5.60 2.03 -22.51
N SER A 21 4.68 2.33 -21.59
CA SER A 21 4.99 2.74 -20.23
C SER A 21 4.48 1.69 -19.26
N VAL A 22 5.37 1.14 -18.45
CA VAL A 22 5.00 0.12 -17.46
C VAL A 22 4.94 0.73 -16.07
N ILE A 23 3.83 0.48 -15.38
CA ILE A 23 3.54 1.01 -14.06
C ILE A 23 3.56 -0.13 -13.04
N PHE A 24 4.36 0.01 -12.00
CA PHE A 24 4.45 -0.89 -10.87
C PHE A 24 3.90 -0.18 -9.61
N PRO A 25 2.61 -0.31 -9.31
CA PRO A 25 2.07 0.27 -8.09
C PRO A 25 2.61 -0.48 -6.87
N THR A 26 2.91 0.26 -5.80
CA THR A 26 3.23 -0.28 -4.48
C THR A 26 1.94 -0.79 -3.79
N LEU A 27 1.81 -0.69 -2.48
CA LEU A 27 0.58 -1.12 -1.80
C LEU A 27 -0.60 -0.21 -2.17
N VAL A 28 -1.62 -0.78 -2.80
CA VAL A 28 -2.74 -0.01 -3.36
C VAL A 28 -3.91 0.05 -2.38
N PHE A 29 -4.26 1.26 -1.95
CA PHE A 29 -5.50 1.55 -1.23
C PHE A 29 -6.54 2.13 -2.19
N GLY A 30 -7.82 1.75 -2.03
CA GLY A 30 -8.90 2.29 -2.84
C GLY A 30 -10.27 1.75 -2.46
N GLY A 31 -11.31 2.40 -2.96
CA GLY A 31 -12.68 2.17 -2.56
C GLY A 31 -13.02 2.78 -1.20
N THR A 32 -14.30 2.78 -0.86
CA THR A 32 -14.79 3.27 0.44
C THR A 32 -15.75 2.27 1.06
N PHE A 33 -15.89 2.30 2.38
CA PHE A 33 -16.90 1.52 3.10
C PHE A 33 -18.30 2.17 3.07
N SER A 34 -18.48 3.20 2.21
CA SER A 34 -19.80 3.80 1.98
C SER A 34 -20.66 2.89 1.13
N LYS A 35 -21.95 2.77 1.45
CA LYS A 35 -22.92 2.01 0.66
C LYS A 35 -23.16 2.59 -0.75
N ASP A 36 -22.85 3.87 -0.94
CA ASP A 36 -23.07 4.59 -2.20
C ASP A 36 -21.89 4.47 -3.17
N ASP A 37 -20.80 3.79 -2.80
CA ASP A 37 -19.65 3.63 -3.69
C ASP A 37 -19.89 2.49 -4.68
N LYS A 38 -19.77 2.81 -5.96
CA LYS A 38 -19.91 1.85 -7.07
C LYS A 38 -18.68 0.96 -7.24
N PHE A 39 -17.56 1.32 -6.62
CA PHE A 39 -16.29 0.60 -6.78
C PHE A 39 -16.01 -0.31 -5.58
N PRO A 40 -15.50 -1.53 -5.83
CA PRO A 40 -15.15 -2.44 -4.75
C PRO A 40 -14.00 -1.86 -3.90
N VAL A 41 -14.04 -2.16 -2.62
CA VAL A 41 -12.95 -1.84 -1.68
C VAL A 41 -11.72 -2.68 -2.05
N SER A 42 -10.54 -2.06 -2.09
CA SER A 42 -9.31 -2.79 -2.35
C SER A 42 -8.97 -3.74 -1.19
N TYR A 43 -8.26 -4.83 -1.50
CA TYR A 43 -7.83 -5.81 -0.50
C TYR A 43 -7.12 -5.18 0.71
N LEU A 44 -6.26 -4.17 0.47
CA LEU A 44 -5.56 -3.48 1.55
C LEU A 44 -6.47 -2.55 2.35
N THR A 45 -7.44 -1.92 1.71
CA THR A 45 -8.45 -1.11 2.43
C THR A 45 -9.31 -2.02 3.31
N GLU A 46 -9.71 -3.20 2.82
CA GLU A 46 -10.39 -4.22 3.63
C GLU A 46 -9.51 -4.69 4.78
N GLY A 47 -8.21 -4.90 4.53
CA GLY A 47 -7.22 -5.23 5.55
C GLY A 47 -7.11 -4.21 6.68
N LEU A 48 -7.39 -2.92 6.44
CA LEU A 48 -7.46 -1.92 7.50
C LEU A 48 -8.62 -2.19 8.47
N LYS A 49 -9.73 -2.71 7.97
CA LYS A 49 -10.88 -3.09 8.82
C LYS A 49 -10.53 -4.28 9.70
N GLU A 50 -9.83 -5.26 9.17
CA GLU A 50 -9.31 -6.38 9.96
C GLU A 50 -8.25 -5.92 10.97
N ALA A 51 -7.31 -5.06 10.56
CA ALA A 51 -6.31 -4.48 11.45
C ALA A 51 -6.94 -3.74 12.64
N ASN A 52 -8.07 -3.07 12.44
CA ASN A 52 -8.81 -2.41 13.50
C ASN A 52 -9.24 -3.37 14.61
N LYS A 53 -9.64 -4.60 14.30
CA LYS A 53 -10.02 -5.61 15.29
C LYS A 53 -8.87 -5.99 16.22
N TRP A 54 -7.64 -5.95 15.69
CA TRP A 54 -6.42 -6.34 16.42
C TRP A 54 -5.68 -5.18 17.06
N LEU A 55 -6.19 -3.93 16.96
CA LEU A 55 -5.53 -2.74 17.52
C LEU A 55 -5.33 -2.83 19.04
N TRP A 56 -6.21 -3.53 19.76
CA TRP A 56 -6.09 -3.73 21.20
C TRP A 56 -4.80 -4.48 21.57
N LEU A 57 -4.36 -5.41 20.72
CA LEU A 57 -3.13 -6.18 20.87
C LEU A 57 -1.95 -5.47 20.18
N ALA A 58 -2.14 -5.02 18.94
CA ALA A 58 -1.08 -4.41 18.13
C ALA A 58 -0.45 -3.18 18.80
N ARG A 59 -1.20 -2.43 19.63
CA ARG A 59 -0.70 -1.25 20.34
C ARG A 59 0.46 -1.51 21.29
N PHE A 60 0.71 -2.78 21.64
CA PHE A 60 1.82 -3.17 22.53
C PHE A 60 3.10 -3.53 21.75
N PHE A 61 3.04 -3.56 20.43
CA PHE A 61 4.18 -3.96 19.61
C PHE A 61 4.71 -2.80 18.77
N LYS A 62 6.02 -2.85 18.48
CA LYS A 62 6.72 -1.96 17.59
C LYS A 62 7.30 -2.74 16.42
N ILE A 63 7.05 -2.28 15.20
CA ILE A 63 7.57 -2.88 13.96
C ILE A 63 8.25 -1.79 13.14
N ASN A 64 9.54 -1.93 12.89
CA ASN A 64 10.33 -0.92 12.17
C ASN A 64 10.34 -1.11 10.64
N SER A 65 9.66 -2.12 10.12
CA SER A 65 9.53 -2.34 8.68
C SER A 65 8.88 -1.13 8.00
N LYS A 66 9.35 -0.81 6.79
CA LYS A 66 8.89 0.33 6.00
C LYS A 66 8.23 -0.14 4.72
N PHE A 67 7.28 0.64 4.23
CA PHE A 67 6.59 0.37 2.97
C PHE A 67 6.15 1.66 2.28
N HIS A 68 5.89 1.55 0.99
CA HIS A 68 5.24 2.58 0.20
C HIS A 68 3.80 2.18 -0.09
N PHE A 69 2.93 3.16 -0.24
CA PHE A 69 1.53 2.95 -0.63
C PHE A 69 1.11 3.99 -1.65
N ILE A 70 0.01 3.72 -2.35
CA ILE A 70 -0.61 4.67 -3.28
C ILE A 70 -2.13 4.49 -3.28
N HIS A 71 -2.86 5.55 -3.55
CA HIS A 71 -4.30 5.48 -3.72
C HIS A 71 -4.67 5.14 -5.17
N ALA A 72 -5.70 4.31 -5.38
CA ALA A 72 -6.13 3.90 -6.72
C ALA A 72 -6.49 5.08 -7.64
N LYS A 73 -7.07 6.17 -7.10
CA LYS A 73 -7.33 7.40 -7.86
C LYS A 73 -6.05 8.07 -8.33
N ASP A 74 -4.97 8.01 -7.55
CA ASP A 74 -3.66 8.55 -7.94
C ASP A 74 -3.06 7.75 -9.09
N ILE A 75 -3.21 6.42 -9.08
CA ILE A 75 -2.80 5.56 -10.20
C ILE A 75 -3.58 5.93 -11.46
N ALA A 76 -4.90 6.03 -11.38
CA ALA A 76 -5.74 6.39 -12.53
C ALA A 76 -5.39 7.78 -13.10
N GLN A 77 -5.09 8.75 -12.22
CA GLN A 77 -4.69 10.10 -12.60
C GLN A 77 -3.34 10.09 -13.36
N VAL A 78 -2.36 9.34 -12.87
CA VAL A 78 -1.06 9.18 -13.54
C VAL A 78 -1.22 8.47 -14.88
N CYS A 79 -2.02 7.39 -14.95
CA CYS A 79 -2.33 6.73 -16.22
C CYS A 79 -2.94 7.71 -17.23
N GLY A 80 -3.95 8.46 -16.82
CA GLY A 80 -4.60 9.47 -17.68
C GLY A 80 -3.63 10.56 -18.16
N PHE A 81 -2.72 11.00 -17.29
CA PHE A 81 -1.66 11.96 -17.65
C PHE A 81 -0.70 11.37 -18.68
N LEU A 82 -0.21 10.15 -18.44
CA LEU A 82 0.71 9.48 -19.37
C LEU A 82 0.07 9.27 -20.74
N ILE A 83 -1.20 8.85 -20.81
CA ILE A 83 -1.95 8.69 -22.07
C ILE A 83 -2.06 10.03 -22.81
N LYS A 84 -2.40 11.13 -22.12
CA LYS A 84 -2.53 12.46 -22.73
C LYS A 84 -1.20 13.02 -23.19
N LYS A 85 -0.13 12.81 -22.44
CA LYS A 85 1.22 13.26 -22.77
C LYS A 85 1.81 12.51 -23.97
N ASN A 86 1.31 11.31 -24.25
CA ASN A 86 1.81 10.37 -25.26
C ASN A 86 1.79 10.90 -26.70
N LYS A 87 1.16 12.06 -26.97
CA LYS A 87 1.22 12.73 -28.28
C LYS A 87 2.61 13.33 -28.61
N LYS A 88 3.55 13.36 -27.65
CA LYS A 88 4.91 13.91 -27.79
C LYS A 88 5.97 12.97 -27.19
N PHE A 89 5.81 11.64 -27.32
CA PHE A 89 6.74 10.71 -26.66
C PHE A 89 8.13 10.73 -27.30
N ASP A 90 9.11 11.01 -26.45
CA ASP A 90 10.46 10.53 -26.62
C ASP A 90 10.40 8.99 -26.61
N SER A 91 10.89 8.41 -27.67
CA SER A 91 10.80 6.99 -28.05
C SER A 91 11.56 6.02 -27.11
N VAL A 92 11.27 6.04 -25.82
CA VAL A 92 11.94 5.21 -24.81
C VAL A 92 10.94 4.43 -23.98
N PHE A 93 11.21 3.13 -23.77
CA PHE A 93 10.49 2.29 -22.83
C PHE A 93 10.58 2.87 -21.42
N SER A 94 9.45 3.23 -20.85
CA SER A 94 9.40 3.92 -19.57
C SER A 94 8.88 2.99 -18.45
N LYS A 95 9.53 3.05 -17.28
CA LYS A 95 9.17 2.28 -16.08
C LYS A 95 8.94 3.23 -14.93
N TYR A 96 7.77 3.12 -14.27
CA TYR A 96 7.40 3.91 -13.12
C TYR A 96 7.02 3.02 -11.93
N VAL A 97 7.69 3.18 -10.80
CA VAL A 97 7.27 2.56 -9.54
C VAL A 97 6.43 3.58 -8.78
N LEU A 98 5.12 3.37 -8.75
CA LEU A 98 4.20 4.34 -8.15
C LEU A 98 4.03 4.12 -6.65
N GLY A 99 4.29 5.17 -5.87
CA GLY A 99 4.12 5.15 -4.43
C GLY A 99 4.25 6.54 -3.80
N GLN A 100 3.71 6.71 -2.62
CA GLN A 100 3.97 7.86 -1.78
C GLN A 100 5.26 7.67 -0.98
N LYS A 101 5.70 8.71 -0.26
CA LYS A 101 6.85 8.61 0.64
C LYS A 101 6.70 7.41 1.58
N GLU A 102 7.82 6.74 1.87
CA GLU A 102 7.85 5.59 2.77
C GLU A 102 7.25 5.92 4.15
N ILE A 103 6.54 4.97 4.72
CA ILE A 103 6.02 5.03 6.08
C ILE A 103 6.40 3.74 6.80
N SER A 104 6.75 3.81 8.09
CA SER A 104 6.95 2.61 8.88
C SER A 104 5.62 2.00 9.34
N ILE A 105 5.59 0.69 9.54
CA ILE A 105 4.41 0.00 10.13
C ILE A 105 4.07 0.62 11.48
N ASP A 106 5.05 1.04 12.24
CA ASP A 106 4.86 1.70 13.54
C ASP A 106 4.11 3.04 13.40
N GLN A 107 4.50 3.87 12.43
CA GLN A 107 3.79 5.12 12.12
C GLN A 107 2.37 4.87 11.62
N ALA A 108 2.18 3.82 10.81
CA ALA A 108 0.86 3.40 10.35
C ALA A 108 -0.03 2.98 11.52
N LEU A 109 0.50 2.18 12.45
CA LEU A 109 -0.19 1.76 13.66
C LEU A 109 -0.58 2.96 14.54
N ILE A 110 0.34 3.90 14.77
CA ILE A 110 0.04 5.12 15.53
C ILE A 110 -1.10 5.92 14.85
N THR A 111 -1.10 5.99 13.52
CA THR A 111 -2.15 6.68 12.77
C THR A 111 -3.51 5.99 12.95
N LEU A 112 -3.54 4.65 12.90
CA LEU A 112 -4.75 3.86 13.15
C LEU A 112 -5.25 4.00 14.59
N LEU A 113 -4.37 3.97 15.57
CA LEU A 113 -4.71 4.17 16.98
C LEU A 113 -5.34 5.55 17.20
N LYS A 114 -4.73 6.61 16.65
CA LYS A 114 -5.28 7.98 16.71
C LYS A 114 -6.66 8.08 16.07
N ASN A 115 -6.85 7.45 14.89
CA ASN A 115 -8.16 7.44 14.21
C ASN A 115 -9.26 6.75 15.04
N ASN A 116 -8.88 5.79 15.88
CA ASN A 116 -9.79 5.05 16.78
C ASN A 116 -9.83 5.61 18.21
N ASN A 117 -9.26 6.80 18.48
CA ASN A 117 -9.15 7.41 19.80
C ASN A 117 -8.50 6.48 20.85
N LYS A 118 -7.59 5.60 20.42
CA LYS A 118 -6.85 4.67 21.28
C LYS A 118 -5.46 5.19 21.55
N LYS A 119 -4.99 5.04 22.80
CA LYS A 119 -3.64 5.42 23.23
C LYS A 119 -2.69 4.22 23.12
N ARG A 120 -1.42 4.52 22.84
CA ARG A 120 -0.31 3.58 22.98
C ARG A 120 0.34 3.83 24.34
N TYR A 121 0.56 2.78 25.10
CA TYR A 121 1.16 2.91 26.44
C TYR A 121 2.66 2.62 26.40
N PHE A 122 3.04 1.43 25.96
CA PHE A 122 4.42 1.01 25.79
C PHE A 122 4.53 0.19 24.50
N SER A 123 5.76 -0.11 24.06
CA SER A 123 5.95 -0.89 22.84
C SER A 123 7.10 -1.88 22.99
N ILE A 124 6.78 -3.14 22.76
CA ILE A 124 7.73 -4.24 22.72
C ILE A 124 8.18 -4.44 21.27
N PRO A 125 9.48 -4.50 20.97
CA PRO A 125 9.93 -4.81 19.61
C PRO A 125 9.41 -6.18 19.19
N LEU A 126 8.66 -6.23 18.09
CA LEU A 126 8.14 -7.48 17.55
C LEU A 126 9.28 -8.26 16.85
N THR A 127 9.92 -9.13 17.60
CA THR A 127 10.95 -10.02 17.07
C THR A 127 10.34 -11.18 16.29
N LYS A 128 11.13 -11.83 15.42
CA LYS A 128 10.68 -13.02 14.66
C LYS A 128 10.20 -14.16 15.57
N GLY A 129 10.78 -14.28 16.77
CA GLY A 129 10.38 -15.28 17.77
C GLY A 129 9.00 -14.99 18.34
N ILE A 130 8.76 -13.75 18.79
CA ILE A 130 7.45 -13.32 19.30
C ILE A 130 6.39 -13.46 18.21
N LEU A 131 6.69 -13.07 16.97
CA LEU A 131 5.77 -13.22 15.85
C LEU A 131 5.37 -14.67 15.60
N LYS A 132 6.33 -15.61 15.64
CA LYS A 132 6.05 -17.05 15.51
C LYS A 132 5.12 -17.57 16.60
N ILE A 133 5.30 -17.12 17.84
CA ILE A 133 4.43 -17.50 18.98
C ILE A 133 3.03 -16.93 18.76
N LEU A 134 2.91 -15.63 18.39
CA LEU A 134 1.62 -14.99 18.12
C LEU A 134 0.85 -15.69 16.98
N LEU A 135 1.53 -16.08 15.90
CA LEU A 135 0.91 -16.80 14.78
C LEU A 135 0.45 -18.21 15.14
N LYS A 136 1.03 -18.85 16.19
CA LYS A 136 0.57 -20.15 16.70
C LYS A 136 -0.63 -20.04 17.64
N VAL A 137 -0.68 -18.95 18.43
CA VAL A 137 -1.70 -18.76 19.46
C VAL A 137 -2.96 -18.08 18.91
N LEU A 138 -2.79 -17.18 17.96
CA LEU A 138 -3.89 -16.43 17.36
C LEU A 138 -4.42 -17.15 16.11
N PRO A 139 -5.75 -17.19 15.89
CA PRO A 139 -6.36 -17.79 14.70
C PRO A 139 -6.17 -16.89 13.46
N ILE A 140 -4.91 -16.55 13.15
CA ILE A 140 -4.55 -15.74 11.99
C ILE A 140 -4.21 -16.67 10.83
N GLN A 141 -5.03 -16.64 9.79
CA GLN A 141 -4.73 -17.35 8.55
C GLN A 141 -3.54 -16.66 7.86
N THR A 142 -2.47 -17.40 7.64
CA THR A 142 -1.30 -16.90 6.90
C THR A 142 -1.19 -17.59 5.55
N THR A 143 -0.89 -16.78 4.53
CA THR A 143 -0.62 -17.25 3.18
C THR A 143 0.90 -17.42 2.95
N SER A 144 1.27 -18.10 1.86
CA SER A 144 2.69 -18.15 1.43
C SER A 144 3.28 -16.76 1.16
N TRP A 145 2.43 -15.80 0.75
CA TRP A 145 2.79 -14.39 0.57
C TRP A 145 3.13 -13.71 1.90
N ASP A 146 2.35 -13.96 2.94
CA ASP A 146 2.62 -13.41 4.28
C ASP A 146 3.95 -13.91 4.82
N SER A 147 4.22 -15.21 4.64
CA SER A 147 5.51 -15.83 5.00
C SER A 147 6.70 -15.20 4.26
N PHE A 148 6.54 -14.91 2.96
CA PHE A 148 7.54 -14.18 2.18
C PHE A 148 7.72 -12.75 2.69
N SER A 149 6.64 -12.05 2.95
CA SER A 149 6.64 -10.66 3.43
C SER A 149 7.33 -10.54 4.79
N ILE A 150 7.07 -11.46 5.70
CA ILE A 150 7.73 -11.56 7.01
C ILE A 150 9.24 -11.78 6.87
N LYS A 151 9.67 -12.60 5.90
CA LYS A 151 11.10 -12.88 5.64
C LYS A 151 11.80 -11.64 5.05
N LYS A 152 11.17 -10.98 4.07
CA LYS A 152 11.74 -9.80 3.39
C LYS A 152 11.80 -8.57 4.29
N TYR A 153 10.86 -8.41 5.20
CA TYR A 153 10.77 -7.41 6.26
C TYR A 153 10.67 -5.95 5.80
N ASP A 154 11.31 -5.56 4.69
CA ASP A 154 11.35 -4.17 4.21
C ASP A 154 10.96 -4.07 2.74
N PHE A 155 9.97 -3.23 2.42
CA PHE A 155 9.43 -3.01 1.08
C PHE A 155 9.71 -1.58 0.60
N ASN A 156 10.97 -1.19 0.74
CA ASN A 156 11.44 0.11 0.28
C ASN A 156 11.89 0.01 -1.19
N HIS A 157 11.36 0.90 -2.03
CA HIS A 157 11.66 0.98 -3.44
C HIS A 157 12.26 2.35 -3.78
N LYS A 158 13.29 2.38 -4.61
CA LYS A 158 13.90 3.61 -5.14
C LYS A 158 14.28 3.40 -6.61
N PRO A 159 14.00 4.36 -7.48
CA PRO A 159 13.22 5.60 -7.26
C PRO A 159 11.72 5.33 -7.14
N ILE A 160 11.01 6.20 -6.41
CA ILE A 160 9.55 6.24 -6.33
C ILE A 160 9.02 7.43 -7.12
N THR A 161 7.95 7.21 -7.85
CA THR A 161 7.20 8.22 -8.59
C THR A 161 5.81 8.37 -7.97
N ASN A 162 5.34 9.59 -7.80
CA ASN A 162 4.01 9.91 -7.31
C ASN A 162 3.31 10.92 -8.25
N PRO A 163 2.03 11.26 -8.09
CA PRO A 163 1.36 12.26 -8.91
C PRO A 163 2.10 13.59 -8.95
N GLU A 164 2.69 14.04 -7.84
CA GLU A 164 3.41 15.31 -7.73
C GLU A 164 4.67 15.33 -8.62
N SER A 165 5.28 14.18 -8.90
CA SER A 165 6.38 14.05 -9.88
C SER A 165 5.96 14.44 -11.31
N PHE A 166 4.66 14.47 -11.57
CA PHE A 166 4.06 14.88 -12.85
C PHE A 166 3.34 16.23 -12.75
N GLY A 167 3.51 16.97 -11.65
CA GLY A 167 2.79 18.23 -11.40
C GLY A 167 1.31 18.05 -11.07
N LEU A 168 0.88 16.84 -10.69
CA LEU A 168 -0.50 16.50 -10.35
C LEU A 168 -0.67 16.49 -8.83
N LYS A 169 -1.89 16.75 -8.37
CA LYS A 169 -2.21 16.74 -6.93
C LYS A 169 -2.54 15.32 -6.48
N SER A 170 -1.85 14.79 -5.46
CA SER A 170 -2.18 13.50 -4.87
C SER A 170 -3.50 13.53 -4.10
N HIS A 171 -4.34 12.50 -4.28
CA HIS A 171 -5.56 12.28 -3.51
C HIS A 171 -5.26 11.68 -2.13
N GLY A 172 -4.32 10.76 -2.06
CA GLY A 172 -3.95 10.00 -0.86
C GLY A 172 -2.48 10.09 -0.51
N LYS A 173 -1.97 11.29 -0.18
CA LYS A 173 -0.57 11.54 0.15
C LYS A 173 -0.12 10.91 1.48
N THR A 174 -1.02 10.87 2.46
CA THR A 174 -0.74 10.34 3.80
C THR A 174 -1.73 9.25 4.18
N LEU A 175 -1.32 8.34 5.08
CA LEU A 175 -2.21 7.30 5.56
C LEU A 175 -3.48 7.87 6.23
N ASN A 176 -3.37 9.01 6.91
CA ASN A 176 -4.53 9.68 7.49
C ASN A 176 -5.54 10.11 6.42
N GLN A 177 -5.07 10.60 5.27
CA GLN A 177 -5.95 10.89 4.12
C GLN A 177 -6.59 9.63 3.55
N ILE A 178 -5.83 8.52 3.44
CA ILE A 178 -6.36 7.21 3.03
C ILE A 178 -7.50 6.77 3.97
N LEU A 179 -7.30 6.85 5.30
CA LEU A 179 -8.32 6.48 6.28
C LEU A 179 -9.60 7.33 6.14
N LYS A 180 -9.45 8.63 5.88
CA LYS A 180 -10.59 9.53 5.63
C LYS A 180 -11.31 9.19 4.32
N LEU A 181 -10.57 8.95 3.24
CA LEU A 181 -11.12 8.61 1.93
C LEU A 181 -11.85 7.26 1.96
N SER A 182 -11.31 6.27 2.67
CA SER A 182 -11.93 4.96 2.80
C SER A 182 -13.17 4.95 3.67
N LYS A 183 -13.45 6.02 4.43
CA LYS A 183 -14.52 6.08 5.44
C LYS A 183 -14.46 4.87 6.39
N LEU A 184 -13.25 4.51 6.81
CA LEU A 184 -13.03 3.34 7.66
C LEU A 184 -13.87 3.44 8.94
N PRO A 185 -14.73 2.45 9.23
CA PRO A 185 -15.51 2.45 10.44
C PRO A 185 -14.59 2.38 11.66
N ARG A 186 -14.87 3.20 12.66
CA ARG A 186 -14.16 3.14 13.95
C ARG A 186 -14.51 1.86 14.68
N CYS A 187 -13.56 1.31 15.43
CA CYS A 187 -13.87 0.23 16.36
C CYS A 187 -14.83 0.76 17.42
N ASN A 188 -16.01 0.15 17.53
CA ASN A 188 -16.88 0.39 18.67
C ASN A 188 -16.10 0.09 19.94
N LYS A 189 -16.29 0.93 20.96
CA LYS A 189 -15.78 0.67 22.31
C LYS A 189 -16.52 -0.58 22.82
N ASN A 190 -15.86 -1.72 22.87
CA ASN A 190 -16.14 -2.71 23.88
C ASN A 190 -15.23 -2.45 25.06
#